data_6d73fb62acc8e53b35ce58ba05bde888
#
_entry.id   6d73fb62acc8e53b35ce58ba05bde888
#
_cell.length_a   1.000
_cell.length_b   1.000
_cell.length_c   1.000
_cell.angle_alpha   90.00
_cell.angle_beta   90.00
_cell.angle_gamma   90.00
#
_symmetry.space_group_name_H-M   'P 1'
#
loop_
_entity.id
_entity.type
_entity.pdbx_description
1 polymer ?
#
loop_
_entity_poly.entity_id
_entity_poly.type
_entity_poly.pdbx_seq_one_letter_code
_entity_poly.pdbx_strand_id
1 'polypeptide(L)'
;MKNIAGFLIAGLVGGLVVVAGMQIMNDPTPEKPEYISPLKMVPVTAREIISSQDLTIAAERAMPAVVHIKAAESESRAKERYIENRQQRYNDPFRFFFSEPYRGPMVGFGSGVIISEDGYVVTNDHVIEFADKFEITLNDNQKYEATIVGRDPDVDLAVLKIDSDDTFSPITFGNSDRVKIGEWVLAVGNPFDLASTVTAGIISAKGRGNIINRENAIEDFIQTDAVVNKGNSGGALVNAKGDLIGINSAIASPDGIYAGYAFAIPSNIARQVIDDIIQGRAPQVNTEEMSSRPYIGFELEELTSEVIQYYNLPVEHGLIISKLDEGSPADRAGFQKGDIIIAVNSREMARISDFLRELDSAEDTSLEFIVNRQGKILKYNINV
;
A
#
# COMPACT_ATOMS: atom_id res chain seq x y z
N MET A 1 -61.13 70.70 50.33
CA MET A 1 -61.07 69.22 50.50
C MET A 1 -61.47 68.41 49.29
N LYS A 2 -61.88 69.01 48.17
CA LYS A 2 -62.27 68.26 46.98
C LYS A 2 -61.12 67.77 46.05
N ASN A 3 -59.92 68.35 46.21
CA ASN A 3 -58.82 67.99 45.26
C ASN A 3 -57.90 66.87 45.83
N ILE A 4 -57.92 66.56 47.11
CA ILE A 4 -57.07 65.52 47.71
C ILE A 4 -57.54 64.08 47.31
N ALA A 5 -58.84 63.89 47.19
CA ALA A 5 -59.40 62.61 46.77
C ALA A 5 -59.05 62.29 45.35
N GLY A 6 -58.96 63.30 44.47
CA GLY A 6 -58.54 63.08 43.06
C GLY A 6 -57.06 62.66 42.91
N PHE A 7 -56.20 63.22 43.76
CA PHE A 7 -54.77 62.85 43.74
C PHE A 7 -54.55 61.43 44.33
N LEU A 8 -55.33 61.04 45.32
CA LEU A 8 -55.28 59.70 45.88
C LEU A 8 -55.76 58.62 44.88
N ILE A 9 -56.82 58.91 44.15
CA ILE A 9 -57.33 58.00 43.11
C ILE A 9 -56.35 57.92 41.93
N ALA A 10 -55.77 59.02 41.49
CA ALA A 10 -54.72 59.02 40.44
C ALA A 10 -53.46 58.28 40.86
N GLY A 11 -53.05 58.39 42.14
CA GLY A 11 -51.92 57.63 42.66
C GLY A 11 -52.20 56.13 42.72
N LEU A 12 -53.40 55.74 43.10
CA LEU A 12 -53.81 54.33 43.16
C LEU A 12 -53.91 53.69 41.75
N VAL A 13 -54.47 54.40 40.80
CA VAL A 13 -54.51 53.94 39.42
C VAL A 13 -53.16 53.88 38.79
N GLY A 14 -52.30 54.89 39.03
CA GLY A 14 -50.91 54.87 38.57
C GLY A 14 -50.11 53.70 39.16
N GLY A 15 -50.28 53.44 40.47
CA GLY A 15 -49.63 52.30 41.13
C GLY A 15 -50.08 50.95 40.57
N LEU A 16 -51.39 50.79 40.33
CA LEU A 16 -51.93 49.57 39.73
C LEU A 16 -51.45 49.32 38.33
N VAL A 17 -51.33 50.39 37.51
CA VAL A 17 -50.77 50.24 36.13
C VAL A 17 -49.29 49.84 36.16
N VAL A 18 -48.51 50.40 37.08
CA VAL A 18 -47.11 50.05 37.24
C VAL A 18 -46.96 48.59 37.71
N VAL A 19 -47.77 48.13 38.69
CA VAL A 19 -47.74 46.76 39.16
C VAL A 19 -48.19 45.78 38.08
N ALA A 20 -49.25 46.14 37.33
CA ALA A 20 -49.68 45.33 36.19
C ALA A 20 -48.62 45.30 35.04
N GLY A 21 -47.95 46.44 34.79
CA GLY A 21 -46.85 46.51 33.84
C GLY A 21 -45.64 45.65 34.28
N MET A 22 -45.28 45.66 35.53
CA MET A 22 -44.23 44.81 36.10
C MET A 22 -44.61 43.32 36.04
N GLN A 23 -45.87 42.95 36.23
CA GLN A 23 -46.31 41.56 36.06
C GLN A 23 -46.31 41.06 34.61
N ILE A 24 -46.51 41.99 33.65
CA ILE A 24 -46.43 41.63 32.23
C ILE A 24 -44.97 41.60 31.69
N MET A 25 -44.09 42.36 32.35
CA MET A 25 -42.67 42.35 32.00
C MET A 25 -41.83 41.32 32.76
N ASN A 26 -42.41 40.63 33.75
CA ASN A 26 -41.75 39.52 34.39
C ASN A 26 -42.13 38.21 33.71
N ASP A 27 -41.10 37.66 33.18
CA ASP A 27 -40.72 36.30 32.85
C ASP A 27 -41.01 35.79 31.47
N PRO A 28 -39.96 35.65 30.72
CA PRO A 28 -39.75 34.35 30.18
C PRO A 28 -39.33 33.44 31.34
N THR A 29 -40.17 32.57 31.83
CA THR A 29 -39.71 31.41 32.59
C THR A 29 -38.60 30.78 31.79
N PRO A 30 -37.37 30.62 32.35
CA PRO A 30 -36.32 29.89 31.62
C PRO A 30 -36.90 28.53 31.34
N GLU A 31 -37.06 28.19 30.04
CA GLU A 31 -37.36 26.80 29.64
C GLU A 31 -36.33 25.96 30.37
N LYS A 32 -36.81 25.10 31.28
CA LYS A 32 -35.94 24.12 31.91
C LYS A 32 -35.26 23.39 30.77
N PRO A 33 -33.91 23.33 30.76
CA PRO A 33 -33.22 22.57 29.71
C PRO A 33 -33.88 21.18 29.70
N GLU A 34 -34.37 20.81 28.51
CA GLU A 34 -34.94 19.50 28.25
C GLU A 34 -33.85 18.49 28.64
N TYR A 35 -34.09 17.73 29.68
CA TYR A 35 -33.11 16.74 30.16
C TYR A 35 -33.04 15.69 29.06
N ILE A 36 -32.05 15.84 28.16
CA ILE A 36 -31.71 14.79 27.20
C ILE A 36 -31.37 13.58 28.08
N SER A 37 -32.25 12.62 28.09
CA SER A 37 -32.01 11.35 28.78
C SER A 37 -30.60 10.88 28.43
N PRO A 38 -29.75 10.59 29.43
CA PRO A 38 -28.40 10.11 29.12
C PRO A 38 -28.56 8.95 28.13
N LEU A 39 -27.84 9.04 27.00
CA LEU A 39 -27.77 7.99 25.99
C LEU A 39 -27.77 6.65 26.73
N LYS A 40 -28.76 5.84 26.44
CA LYS A 40 -28.92 4.52 27.07
C LYS A 40 -27.59 3.80 26.83
N MET A 41 -26.68 3.85 27.80
CA MET A 41 -25.47 3.06 27.74
C MET A 41 -25.92 1.63 27.70
N VAL A 42 -25.87 1.03 26.52
CA VAL A 42 -25.99 -0.42 26.40
C VAL A 42 -24.82 -0.99 27.18
N PRO A 43 -25.05 -1.75 28.25
CA PRO A 43 -23.95 -2.35 28.96
C PRO A 43 -23.24 -3.28 27.97
N VAL A 44 -22.04 -2.89 27.53
CA VAL A 44 -21.16 -3.79 26.78
C VAL A 44 -20.82 -4.88 27.79
N THR A 45 -21.43 -6.04 27.61
CA THR A 45 -21.05 -7.20 28.40
C THR A 45 -19.58 -7.50 28.10
N ALA A 46 -18.81 -7.78 29.13
CA ALA A 46 -17.35 -8.04 29.01
C ALA A 46 -16.99 -9.20 28.02
N ARG A 47 -17.99 -9.87 27.45
CA ARG A 47 -17.86 -10.87 26.39
C ARG A 47 -17.77 -10.27 24.97
N GLU A 48 -18.15 -9.00 24.78
CA GLU A 48 -18.03 -8.26 23.53
C GLU A 48 -16.81 -7.32 23.50
N ILE A 49 -16.09 -7.20 24.62
CA ILE A 49 -14.72 -6.70 24.59
C ILE A 49 -13.97 -7.73 23.79
N ILE A 50 -13.69 -7.37 22.53
CA ILE A 50 -12.76 -8.01 21.60
C ILE A 50 -11.71 -8.68 22.46
N SER A 51 -11.70 -10.03 22.51
CA SER A 51 -10.58 -10.76 23.09
C SER A 51 -9.35 -10.17 22.40
N SER A 52 -8.52 -9.47 23.15
CA SER A 52 -7.27 -8.95 22.61
C SER A 52 -6.62 -10.13 21.91
N GLN A 53 -6.57 -10.09 20.56
CA GLN A 53 -6.06 -11.21 19.81
C GLN A 53 -4.60 -11.36 20.23
N ASP A 54 -4.32 -12.42 20.96
CA ASP A 54 -2.96 -12.71 21.39
C ASP A 54 -2.17 -13.12 20.15
N LEU A 55 -1.36 -12.20 19.66
CA LEU A 55 -0.54 -12.40 18.46
C LEU A 55 0.79 -13.09 18.78
N THR A 56 1.06 -13.41 20.06
CA THR A 56 2.31 -14.09 20.47
C THR A 56 2.47 -15.45 19.80
N ILE A 57 1.39 -16.23 19.69
CA ILE A 57 1.41 -17.53 19.02
C ILE A 57 1.75 -17.38 17.52
N ALA A 58 1.22 -16.35 16.86
CA ALA A 58 1.54 -16.09 15.47
C ALA A 58 3.01 -15.68 15.30
N ALA A 59 3.54 -14.85 16.20
CA ALA A 59 4.95 -14.46 16.21
C ALA A 59 5.87 -15.68 16.46
N GLU A 60 5.57 -16.48 17.48
CA GLU A 60 6.34 -17.71 17.83
C GLU A 60 6.40 -18.71 16.67
N ARG A 61 5.35 -18.81 15.86
CA ARG A 61 5.32 -19.68 14.67
C ARG A 61 6.09 -19.13 13.50
N ALA A 62 6.06 -17.81 13.30
CA ALA A 62 6.67 -17.18 12.13
C ALA A 62 8.17 -16.91 12.31
N MET A 63 8.60 -16.48 13.51
CA MET A 63 10.00 -16.09 13.77
C MET A 63 11.05 -17.16 13.41
N PRO A 64 10.84 -18.46 13.66
CA PRO A 64 11.85 -19.47 13.31
C PRO A 64 12.13 -19.59 11.81
N ALA A 65 11.14 -19.23 10.99
CA ALA A 65 11.26 -19.28 9.54
C ALA A 65 11.79 -17.97 8.92
N VAL A 66 11.92 -16.88 9.70
CA VAL A 66 12.41 -15.60 9.21
C VAL A 66 13.88 -15.44 9.54
N VAL A 67 14.68 -15.21 8.51
CA VAL A 67 16.14 -15.18 8.57
C VAL A 67 16.69 -13.80 8.23
N HIS A 68 17.90 -13.52 8.71
CA HIS A 68 18.71 -12.41 8.26
C HIS A 68 19.49 -12.79 7.01
N ILE A 69 19.54 -11.91 6.03
CA ILE A 69 20.34 -12.06 4.81
C ILE A 69 21.39 -10.95 4.78
N LYS A 70 22.64 -11.35 4.69
CA LYS A 70 23.76 -10.49 4.33
C LYS A 70 24.16 -10.81 2.91
N ALA A 71 23.93 -9.85 2.02
CA ALA A 71 24.33 -9.92 0.62
C ALA A 71 25.61 -9.10 0.43
N ALA A 72 26.63 -9.69 -0.12
CA ALA A 72 27.94 -9.04 -0.34
C ALA A 72 28.39 -9.18 -1.79
N GLU A 73 28.99 -8.13 -2.30
CA GLU A 73 29.60 -8.09 -3.62
C GLU A 73 31.07 -8.54 -3.51
N SER A 74 31.51 -9.43 -4.39
CA SER A 74 32.93 -9.75 -4.52
C SER A 74 33.71 -8.60 -5.17
N GLU A 75 35.04 -8.59 -5.03
CA GLU A 75 35.89 -7.58 -5.70
C GLU A 75 35.76 -7.63 -7.23
N SER A 76 35.58 -8.83 -7.80
CA SER A 76 35.38 -9.04 -9.23
C SER A 76 34.09 -8.37 -9.71
N ARG A 77 32.99 -8.62 -9.02
CA ARG A 77 31.68 -8.06 -9.33
C ARG A 77 31.66 -6.55 -9.15
N ALA A 78 32.30 -6.04 -8.10
CA ALA A 78 32.44 -4.60 -7.88
C ALA A 78 33.16 -3.89 -9.05
N LYS A 79 34.17 -4.54 -9.63
CA LYS A 79 34.88 -4.02 -10.82
C LYS A 79 33.99 -4.05 -12.07
N GLU A 80 33.23 -5.13 -12.29
CA GLU A 80 32.29 -5.25 -13.42
C GLU A 80 31.23 -4.17 -13.33
N ARG A 81 30.56 -4.00 -12.18
CA ARG A 81 29.57 -2.96 -11.93
C ARG A 81 30.13 -1.56 -12.17
N TYR A 82 31.40 -1.29 -11.79
CA TYR A 82 32.03 -0.01 -12.03
C TYR A 82 32.20 0.30 -13.53
N ILE A 83 32.42 -0.73 -14.34
CA ILE A 83 32.53 -0.62 -15.80
C ILE A 83 31.17 -0.39 -16.44
N GLU A 84 30.13 -1.09 -16.00
CA GLU A 84 28.76 -1.01 -16.52
C GLU A 84 28.06 0.31 -16.15
N ASN A 85 28.23 0.81 -14.92
CA ASN A 85 27.59 2.05 -14.42
C ASN A 85 28.08 3.35 -15.08
N ARG A 86 29.03 3.30 -15.98
CA ARG A 86 29.41 4.46 -16.79
C ARG A 86 28.36 4.86 -17.83
N GLN A 87 27.40 3.99 -18.15
CA GLN A 87 26.40 4.20 -19.20
C GLN A 87 24.95 4.41 -18.71
N GLN A 88 24.59 4.02 -17.48
CA GLN A 88 23.19 4.10 -17.01
C GLN A 88 23.05 4.85 -15.67
N ARG A 89 23.25 6.14 -15.68
CA ARG A 89 22.89 7.02 -14.55
C ARG A 89 21.53 7.64 -14.84
N TYR A 90 20.49 7.13 -14.22
CA TYR A 90 19.24 7.82 -13.81
C TYR A 90 18.12 6.78 -13.64
N ASN A 91 17.45 6.79 -12.48
CA ASN A 91 16.19 6.11 -12.12
C ASN A 91 16.28 4.75 -11.40
N ASP A 92 16.88 4.71 -10.19
CA ASP A 92 16.66 3.59 -9.26
C ASP A 92 15.95 4.10 -8.00
N PRO A 93 14.66 3.75 -7.76
CA PRO A 93 13.89 4.16 -6.59
C PRO A 93 14.44 3.55 -5.28
N PHE A 94 15.18 2.43 -5.36
CA PHE A 94 15.76 1.76 -4.19
C PHE A 94 17.11 2.31 -3.74
N ARG A 95 17.66 3.31 -4.44
CA ARG A 95 18.96 3.95 -4.12
C ARG A 95 19.05 4.45 -2.68
N PHE A 96 17.92 4.76 -2.02
CA PHE A 96 17.89 5.17 -0.63
C PHE A 96 18.16 4.04 0.37
N PHE A 97 18.03 2.77 -0.05
CA PHE A 97 18.31 1.62 0.81
C PHE A 97 19.81 1.31 0.89
N PHE A 98 20.58 1.74 -0.08
CA PHE A 98 22.02 1.50 -0.14
C PHE A 98 22.74 2.85 -0.08
N SER A 99 23.08 3.30 1.14
CA SER A 99 23.74 4.60 1.35
C SER A 99 25.16 4.59 0.78
N GLU A 100 25.47 5.59 -0.06
CA GLU A 100 26.74 6.10 -0.49
C GLU A 100 27.46 5.46 -1.69
N PRO A 101 28.02 6.28 -2.59
CA PRO A 101 28.78 5.81 -3.74
C PRO A 101 30.20 5.43 -3.31
N TYR A 102 30.37 4.25 -2.73
CA TYR A 102 31.68 3.75 -2.39
C TYR A 102 32.31 3.01 -3.58
N ARG A 103 33.62 3.23 -3.84
CA ARG A 103 34.37 2.61 -4.94
C ARG A 103 34.82 1.16 -4.66
N GLY A 104 34.26 0.50 -3.66
CA GLY A 104 34.57 -0.86 -3.24
C GLY A 104 33.36 -1.81 -3.27
N PRO A 105 33.53 -3.08 -2.86
CA PRO A 105 32.46 -4.05 -2.75
C PRO A 105 31.33 -3.54 -1.86
N MET A 106 30.08 -3.72 -2.32
CA MET A 106 28.89 -3.37 -1.57
C MET A 106 28.52 -4.50 -0.61
N VAL A 107 27.90 -4.12 0.53
CA VAL A 107 27.27 -5.05 1.46
C VAL A 107 25.88 -4.51 1.78
N GLY A 108 24.88 -5.33 1.62
CA GLY A 108 23.49 -5.04 1.95
C GLY A 108 22.95 -6.06 2.94
N PHE A 109 21.86 -5.68 3.59
CA PHE A 109 21.18 -6.49 4.57
C PHE A 109 19.68 -6.46 4.34
N GLY A 110 19.05 -7.59 4.56
CA GLY A 110 17.61 -7.75 4.50
C GLY A 110 17.16 -8.96 5.28
N SER A 111 15.92 -9.33 5.09
CA SER A 111 15.32 -10.54 5.64
C SER A 111 15.00 -11.53 4.54
N GLY A 112 14.78 -12.78 4.92
CA GLY A 112 14.25 -13.83 4.06
C GLY A 112 13.29 -14.70 4.83
N VAL A 113 12.58 -15.55 4.10
CA VAL A 113 11.62 -16.50 4.67
C VAL A 113 11.97 -17.91 4.18
N ILE A 114 12.23 -18.82 5.10
CA ILE A 114 12.44 -20.26 4.80
C ILE A 114 11.10 -20.85 4.36
N ILE A 115 11.08 -21.46 3.18
CA ILE A 115 9.87 -21.99 2.55
C ILE A 115 9.87 -23.52 2.40
N SER A 116 10.98 -24.17 2.69
CA SER A 116 11.10 -25.63 2.61
C SER A 116 12.07 -26.19 3.66
N GLU A 117 11.89 -27.46 4.03
CA GLU A 117 12.73 -28.15 5.03
C GLU A 117 14.18 -28.32 4.56
N ASP A 118 14.44 -28.35 3.27
CA ASP A 118 15.77 -28.44 2.68
C ASP A 118 16.47 -27.08 2.49
N GLY A 119 15.85 -25.96 2.93
CA GLY A 119 16.51 -24.67 3.05
C GLY A 119 16.39 -23.75 1.83
N TYR A 120 15.28 -23.80 1.07
CA TYR A 120 14.94 -22.71 0.15
C TYR A 120 14.48 -21.49 0.96
N VAL A 121 14.96 -20.32 0.58
CA VAL A 121 14.66 -19.04 1.22
C VAL A 121 14.20 -18.05 0.16
N VAL A 122 13.01 -17.46 0.35
CA VAL A 122 12.54 -16.36 -0.49
C VAL A 122 12.91 -15.02 0.13
N THR A 123 13.27 -14.05 -0.68
CA THR A 123 13.56 -12.67 -0.30
C THR A 123 13.16 -11.71 -1.43
N ASN A 124 13.35 -10.42 -1.24
CA ASN A 124 13.21 -9.46 -2.35
C ASN A 124 14.45 -9.46 -3.26
N ASP A 125 14.21 -9.22 -4.53
CA ASP A 125 15.25 -9.09 -5.55
C ASP A 125 16.21 -7.95 -5.23
N HIS A 126 15.70 -6.78 -4.87
CA HIS A 126 16.49 -5.60 -4.52
C HIS A 126 17.42 -5.81 -3.31
N VAL A 127 17.15 -6.81 -2.45
CA VAL A 127 18.04 -7.15 -1.32
C VAL A 127 19.33 -7.78 -1.82
N ILE A 128 19.27 -8.53 -2.92
CA ILE A 128 20.37 -9.38 -3.39
C ILE A 128 20.93 -9.03 -4.77
N GLU A 129 20.27 -8.18 -5.56
CA GLU A 129 20.55 -7.95 -6.99
C GLU A 129 21.99 -7.56 -7.30
N PHE A 130 22.65 -6.83 -6.39
CA PHE A 130 24.04 -6.36 -6.54
C PHE A 130 25.09 -7.39 -6.14
N ALA A 131 24.69 -8.43 -5.38
CA ALA A 131 25.58 -9.34 -4.67
C ALA A 131 25.81 -10.67 -5.42
N ASP A 132 26.89 -11.33 -5.10
CA ASP A 132 27.23 -12.68 -5.56
C ASP A 132 27.66 -13.61 -4.39
N LYS A 133 27.61 -13.11 -3.14
CA LYS A 133 27.86 -13.86 -1.91
C LYS A 133 26.74 -13.62 -0.93
N PHE A 134 26.22 -14.70 -0.36
CA PHE A 134 25.07 -14.65 0.54
C PHE A 134 25.37 -15.44 1.81
N GLU A 135 25.20 -14.78 2.97
CA GLU A 135 25.23 -15.40 4.30
C GLU A 135 23.84 -15.26 4.91
N ILE A 136 23.28 -16.39 5.33
CA ILE A 136 21.97 -16.47 6.01
C ILE A 136 22.22 -16.75 7.48
N THR A 137 21.65 -15.90 8.34
CA THR A 137 21.68 -16.11 9.79
C THR A 137 20.26 -16.44 10.27
N LEU A 138 20.10 -17.59 10.93
CA LEU A 138 18.84 -18.01 11.54
C LEU A 138 18.56 -17.23 12.83
N ASN A 139 17.36 -17.40 13.38
CA ASN A 139 16.97 -16.74 14.63
C ASN A 139 17.73 -17.24 15.88
N ASP A 140 18.38 -18.39 15.80
CA ASP A 140 19.28 -18.97 16.82
C ASP A 140 20.75 -18.57 16.63
N ASN A 141 21.04 -17.65 15.71
CA ASN A 141 22.35 -17.15 15.31
C ASN A 141 23.25 -18.17 14.58
N GLN A 142 22.72 -19.29 14.11
CA GLN A 142 23.45 -20.16 13.20
C GLN A 142 23.60 -19.50 11.83
N LYS A 143 24.79 -19.61 11.22
CA LYS A 143 25.14 -18.98 9.97
C LYS A 143 25.42 -19.99 8.89
N TYR A 144 24.88 -19.75 7.71
CA TYR A 144 25.01 -20.61 6.54
C TYR A 144 25.38 -19.79 5.32
N GLU A 145 26.18 -20.36 4.44
CA GLU A 145 26.32 -19.83 3.08
C GLU A 145 25.10 -20.23 2.25
N ALA A 146 24.76 -19.41 1.27
CA ALA A 146 23.67 -19.68 0.37
C ALA A 146 24.04 -19.32 -1.06
N THR A 147 23.37 -19.96 -2.01
CA THR A 147 23.51 -19.72 -3.43
C THR A 147 22.18 -19.23 -4.01
N ILE A 148 22.26 -18.42 -5.07
CA ILE A 148 21.06 -17.96 -5.78
C ILE A 148 20.52 -19.10 -6.66
N VAL A 149 19.21 -19.36 -6.54
CA VAL A 149 18.48 -20.29 -7.40
C VAL A 149 17.92 -19.56 -8.61
N GLY A 150 17.34 -18.39 -8.39
CA GLY A 150 16.82 -17.55 -9.45
C GLY A 150 16.21 -16.27 -8.89
N ARG A 151 15.83 -15.39 -9.81
CA ARG A 151 15.33 -14.04 -9.52
C ARG A 151 14.19 -13.68 -10.46
N ASP A 152 13.26 -12.91 -9.96
CA ASP A 152 12.25 -12.20 -10.75
C ASP A 152 12.26 -10.72 -10.39
N PRO A 153 13.00 -9.89 -11.14
CA PRO A 153 13.07 -8.45 -10.89
C PRO A 153 11.72 -7.73 -11.06
N ASP A 154 10.81 -8.24 -11.89
CA ASP A 154 9.53 -7.57 -12.18
C ASP A 154 8.57 -7.70 -11.00
N VAL A 155 8.67 -8.80 -10.25
CA VAL A 155 7.89 -9.03 -9.02
C VAL A 155 8.68 -8.62 -7.75
N ASP A 156 9.96 -8.28 -7.88
CA ASP A 156 10.87 -8.01 -6.76
C ASP A 156 11.03 -9.23 -5.83
N LEU A 157 11.19 -10.44 -6.41
CA LEU A 157 11.42 -11.68 -5.66
C LEU A 157 12.69 -12.40 -6.11
N ALA A 158 13.31 -13.07 -5.15
CA ALA A 158 14.44 -13.96 -5.41
C ALA A 158 14.37 -15.17 -4.48
N VAL A 159 14.96 -16.27 -4.93
CA VAL A 159 15.07 -17.52 -4.17
C VAL A 159 16.53 -17.87 -3.98
N LEU A 160 16.92 -18.07 -2.73
CA LEU A 160 18.22 -18.57 -2.33
C LEU A 160 18.09 -20.01 -1.84
N LYS A 161 19.17 -20.78 -1.92
CA LYS A 161 19.29 -22.14 -1.35
C LYS A 161 20.41 -22.14 -0.34
N ILE A 162 20.09 -22.49 0.90
CA ILE A 162 21.10 -22.73 1.96
C ILE A 162 21.93 -23.95 1.59
N ASP A 163 23.24 -23.83 1.66
CA ASP A 163 24.19 -24.92 1.39
C ASP A 163 24.46 -25.70 2.69
N SER A 164 23.53 -26.60 3.02
CA SER A 164 23.61 -27.46 4.20
C SER A 164 22.71 -28.70 4.06
N ASP A 165 23.06 -29.77 4.73
CA ASP A 165 22.24 -30.96 4.88
C ASP A 165 21.32 -30.89 6.12
N ASP A 166 21.32 -29.79 6.86
CA ASP A 166 20.45 -29.57 8.01
C ASP A 166 18.98 -29.44 7.58
N THR A 167 18.08 -29.73 8.51
CA THR A 167 16.65 -29.58 8.31
C THR A 167 16.17 -28.28 8.93
N PHE A 168 15.45 -27.48 8.15
CA PHE A 168 14.97 -26.17 8.52
C PHE A 168 13.45 -26.18 8.80
N SER A 169 12.97 -25.17 9.51
CA SER A 169 11.55 -24.99 9.84
C SER A 169 10.90 -24.03 8.84
N PRO A 170 10.17 -24.53 7.82
CA PRO A 170 9.55 -23.67 6.83
C PRO A 170 8.29 -23.00 7.37
N ILE A 171 7.98 -21.82 6.83
CA ILE A 171 6.73 -21.13 7.12
C ILE A 171 5.55 -21.83 6.42
N THR A 172 4.39 -21.80 7.06
CA THR A 172 3.14 -22.24 6.44
C THR A 172 2.59 -21.14 5.54
N PHE A 173 2.31 -21.44 4.27
CA PHE A 173 1.66 -20.49 3.35
C PHE A 173 0.17 -20.36 3.65
N GLY A 174 -0.27 -19.12 3.90
CA GLY A 174 -1.67 -18.72 3.90
C GLY A 174 -2.17 -18.40 2.48
N ASN A 175 -3.44 -18.05 2.38
CA ASN A 175 -4.06 -17.63 1.12
C ASN A 175 -4.32 -16.12 1.13
N SER A 176 -3.51 -15.37 0.37
CA SER A 176 -3.58 -13.90 0.30
C SER A 176 -4.87 -13.38 -0.35
N ASP A 177 -5.56 -14.17 -1.21
CA ASP A 177 -6.80 -13.73 -1.84
C ASP A 177 -7.95 -13.64 -0.85
N ARG A 178 -7.89 -14.45 0.23
CA ARG A 178 -8.92 -14.53 1.26
C ARG A 178 -8.78 -13.52 2.39
N VAL A 179 -7.65 -12.82 2.51
CA VAL A 179 -7.46 -11.81 3.56
C VAL A 179 -8.40 -10.63 3.33
N LYS A 180 -8.86 -10.02 4.42
CA LYS A 180 -9.81 -8.91 4.40
C LYS A 180 -9.18 -7.67 4.99
N ILE A 181 -9.58 -6.52 4.48
CA ILE A 181 -9.22 -5.23 5.07
C ILE A 181 -9.70 -5.20 6.52
N GLY A 182 -8.83 -4.78 7.44
CA GLY A 182 -9.06 -4.76 8.88
C GLY A 182 -8.60 -6.03 9.62
N GLU A 183 -8.17 -7.10 8.92
CA GLU A 183 -7.58 -8.27 9.59
C GLU A 183 -6.21 -7.94 10.19
N TRP A 184 -5.96 -8.43 11.40
CA TRP A 184 -4.68 -8.30 12.08
C TRP A 184 -3.58 -9.08 11.37
N VAL A 185 -2.41 -8.43 11.25
CA VAL A 185 -1.21 -9.01 10.66
C VAL A 185 0.03 -8.66 11.48
N LEU A 186 1.07 -9.48 11.32
CA LEU A 186 2.41 -9.21 11.82
C LEU A 186 3.37 -9.10 10.64
N ALA A 187 4.16 -8.03 10.63
CA ALA A 187 5.35 -7.96 9.80
C ALA A 187 6.54 -8.44 10.62
N VAL A 188 7.18 -9.50 10.15
CA VAL A 188 8.32 -10.16 10.80
C VAL A 188 9.53 -10.00 9.91
N GLY A 189 10.62 -9.52 10.50
CA GLY A 189 11.92 -9.40 9.84
C GLY A 189 13.04 -9.75 10.82
N ASN A 190 14.24 -9.87 10.31
CA ASN A 190 15.46 -10.10 11.11
C ASN A 190 16.53 -9.07 10.71
N PRO A 191 16.35 -7.77 11.09
CA PRO A 191 17.32 -6.74 10.78
C PRO A 191 18.60 -6.86 11.62
N PHE A 192 19.74 -6.58 11.03
CA PHE A 192 21.03 -6.32 11.71
C PHE A 192 21.63 -7.47 12.53
N ASP A 193 21.41 -8.73 12.16
CA ASP A 193 21.97 -9.90 12.92
C ASP A 193 21.54 -9.87 14.41
N LEU A 194 20.43 -9.25 14.72
CA LEU A 194 19.78 -9.18 16.03
C LEU A 194 18.61 -10.16 16.07
N ALA A 195 18.00 -10.32 17.24
CA ALA A 195 16.78 -11.12 17.34
C ALA A 195 15.67 -10.61 16.39
N SER A 196 14.88 -11.55 15.87
CA SER A 196 13.74 -11.22 14.97
C SER A 196 12.90 -10.07 15.50
N THR A 197 12.59 -9.12 14.63
CA THR A 197 11.74 -7.97 14.94
C THR A 197 10.32 -8.24 14.43
N VAL A 198 9.34 -8.05 15.30
CA VAL A 198 7.91 -8.23 14.99
C VAL A 198 7.18 -6.92 15.21
N THR A 199 6.42 -6.50 14.23
CA THR A 199 5.51 -5.36 14.33
C THR A 199 4.09 -5.79 13.98
N ALA A 200 3.08 -5.19 14.60
CA ALA A 200 1.68 -5.51 14.39
C ALA A 200 0.95 -4.36 13.70
N GLY A 201 -0.02 -4.71 12.88
CA GLY A 201 -0.91 -3.81 12.19
C GLY A 201 -2.11 -4.55 11.60
N ILE A 202 -2.77 -3.93 10.63
CA ILE A 202 -3.91 -4.52 9.91
C ILE A 202 -3.66 -4.50 8.41
N ILE A 203 -4.44 -5.27 7.67
CA ILE A 203 -4.57 -5.09 6.22
C ILE A 203 -5.30 -3.78 5.98
N SER A 204 -4.60 -2.78 5.43
CA SER A 204 -5.15 -1.44 5.17
C SER A 204 -5.82 -1.36 3.80
N ALA A 205 -5.27 -2.05 2.79
CA ALA A 205 -5.82 -2.15 1.43
C ALA A 205 -5.30 -3.40 0.71
N LYS A 206 -5.88 -3.72 -0.45
CA LYS A 206 -5.45 -4.77 -1.38
C LYS A 206 -5.48 -4.23 -2.80
N GLY A 207 -4.74 -4.87 -3.70
CA GLY A 207 -4.71 -4.46 -5.11
C GLY A 207 -4.09 -3.09 -5.31
N ARG A 208 -3.00 -2.78 -4.59
CA ARG A 208 -2.28 -1.51 -4.76
C ARG A 208 -1.24 -1.68 -5.86
N GLY A 209 -1.43 -0.94 -6.96
CA GLY A 209 -0.52 -0.84 -8.07
C GLY A 209 0.41 0.39 -7.99
N ASN A 210 1.37 0.49 -8.94
CA ASN A 210 2.33 1.59 -9.09
C ASN A 210 3.23 1.84 -7.86
N ILE A 211 3.52 0.78 -7.09
CA ILE A 211 4.41 0.85 -5.93
C ILE A 211 5.87 0.71 -6.35
N ILE A 212 6.14 -0.18 -7.31
CA ILE A 212 7.46 -0.41 -7.89
C ILE A 212 7.45 0.22 -9.27
N ASN A 213 8.24 1.28 -9.46
CA ASN A 213 8.32 2.02 -10.73
C ASN A 213 9.14 1.24 -11.78
N ARG A 214 8.63 0.08 -12.21
CA ARG A 214 9.18 -0.76 -13.29
C ARG A 214 8.09 -1.00 -14.33
N GLU A 215 8.43 -0.95 -15.61
CA GLU A 215 7.47 -0.98 -16.74
C GLU A 215 6.62 -2.26 -16.83
N ASN A 216 7.00 -3.36 -16.15
CA ASN A 216 6.31 -4.66 -16.18
C ASN A 216 6.00 -5.22 -14.77
N ALA A 217 6.05 -4.39 -13.72
CA ALA A 217 5.87 -4.88 -12.35
C ALA A 217 4.44 -5.38 -12.11
N ILE A 218 4.31 -6.57 -11.50
CA ILE A 218 3.01 -7.04 -11.00
C ILE A 218 2.62 -6.17 -9.81
N GLU A 219 1.51 -5.47 -9.98
CA GLU A 219 1.04 -4.48 -9.02
C GLU A 219 -0.23 -4.94 -8.31
N ASP A 220 -0.13 -5.95 -7.46
CA ASP A 220 -1.22 -6.38 -6.58
C ASP A 220 -0.71 -6.49 -5.13
N PHE A 221 -0.21 -5.36 -4.59
CA PHE A 221 0.33 -5.35 -3.22
C PHE A 221 -0.75 -5.36 -2.15
N ILE A 222 -0.45 -6.05 -1.05
CA ILE A 222 -1.16 -5.89 0.20
C ILE A 222 -0.57 -4.67 0.92
N GLN A 223 -1.41 -3.69 1.24
CA GLN A 223 -1.03 -2.55 2.08
C GLN A 223 -1.33 -2.85 3.54
N THR A 224 -0.38 -2.52 4.43
CA THR A 224 -0.53 -2.63 5.89
C THR A 224 0.01 -1.39 6.60
N ASP A 225 -0.48 -1.13 7.80
CA ASP A 225 0.06 -0.15 8.73
C ASP A 225 1.01 -0.77 9.77
N ALA A 226 1.29 -2.08 9.66
CA ALA A 226 2.39 -2.70 10.41
C ALA A 226 3.71 -2.03 10.01
N VAL A 227 4.53 -1.66 11.00
CA VAL A 227 5.76 -0.92 10.73
C VAL A 227 6.77 -1.78 10.00
N VAL A 228 7.11 -1.40 8.77
CA VAL A 228 8.19 -1.97 7.97
C VAL A 228 9.28 -0.92 7.80
N ASN A 229 10.50 -1.27 8.12
CA ASN A 229 11.69 -0.42 7.98
C ASN A 229 12.82 -1.19 7.29
N LYS A 230 13.94 -0.52 7.02
CA LYS A 230 15.16 -1.15 6.50
C LYS A 230 15.51 -2.40 7.30
N GLY A 231 15.70 -3.51 6.61
CA GLY A 231 16.00 -4.81 7.19
C GLY A 231 14.79 -5.75 7.30
N ASN A 232 13.54 -5.25 7.27
CA ASN A 232 12.35 -6.10 7.19
C ASN A 232 12.01 -6.52 5.74
N SER A 233 12.58 -5.86 4.73
CA SER A 233 12.39 -6.22 3.31
C SER A 233 12.83 -7.67 3.08
N GLY A 234 12.00 -8.44 2.38
CA GLY A 234 12.17 -9.87 2.16
C GLY A 234 11.64 -10.75 3.31
N GLY A 235 11.26 -10.16 4.46
CA GLY A 235 10.67 -10.85 5.59
C GLY A 235 9.18 -11.17 5.38
N ALA A 236 8.57 -11.80 6.38
CA ALA A 236 7.20 -12.29 6.31
C ALA A 236 6.17 -11.24 6.73
N LEU A 237 5.07 -11.15 5.99
CA LEU A 237 3.79 -10.66 6.48
C LEU A 237 2.92 -11.88 6.80
N VAL A 238 2.51 -12.04 8.06
CA VAL A 238 1.73 -13.20 8.49
C VAL A 238 0.38 -12.79 9.07
N ASN A 239 -0.62 -13.68 8.94
CA ASN A 239 -1.91 -13.50 9.58
C ASN A 239 -1.83 -13.81 11.09
N ALA A 240 -2.94 -13.66 11.81
CA ALA A 240 -3.04 -13.94 13.23
C ALA A 240 -2.84 -15.41 13.63
N LYS A 241 -2.68 -16.34 12.66
CA LYS A 241 -2.33 -17.74 12.90
C LYS A 241 -0.83 -18.02 12.70
N GLY A 242 -0.09 -17.06 12.18
CA GLY A 242 1.31 -17.21 11.78
C GLY A 242 1.50 -17.75 10.36
N ASP A 243 0.42 -17.82 9.54
CA ASP A 243 0.56 -18.25 8.15
C ASP A 243 1.02 -17.06 7.28
N LEU A 244 1.92 -17.31 6.34
CA LEU A 244 2.47 -16.33 5.41
C LEU A 244 1.39 -15.84 4.44
N ILE A 245 1.08 -14.56 4.45
CA ILE A 245 0.14 -13.93 3.52
C ILE A 245 0.81 -12.95 2.57
N GLY A 246 2.08 -12.63 2.80
CA GLY A 246 2.87 -11.80 1.89
C GLY A 246 4.34 -11.74 2.27
N ILE A 247 5.16 -11.22 1.32
CA ILE A 247 6.58 -10.89 1.54
C ILE A 247 6.69 -9.38 1.66
N ASN A 248 7.22 -8.89 2.78
CA ASN A 248 7.43 -7.45 2.99
C ASN A 248 8.40 -6.91 1.93
N SER A 249 8.02 -5.88 1.17
CA SER A 249 8.86 -5.37 0.08
C SER A 249 9.20 -3.89 0.28
N ALA A 250 8.23 -3.00 0.26
CA ALA A 250 8.46 -1.58 0.14
C ALA A 250 7.70 -0.75 1.18
N ILE A 251 8.12 0.50 1.34
CA ILE A 251 7.38 1.56 2.03
C ILE A 251 7.14 2.71 1.05
N ALA A 252 5.91 3.26 1.02
CA ALA A 252 5.66 4.50 0.31
C ALA A 252 6.18 5.67 1.17
N SER A 253 7.41 6.10 0.88
CA SER A 253 8.00 7.23 1.59
C SER A 253 9.05 7.92 0.71
N PRO A 254 8.95 9.25 0.52
CA PRO A 254 9.96 10.02 -0.21
C PRO A 254 11.34 9.96 0.43
N ASP A 255 11.40 9.77 1.75
CA ASP A 255 12.63 9.83 2.54
C ASP A 255 13.11 8.47 3.04
N GLY A 256 12.45 7.36 2.64
CA GLY A 256 12.77 6.00 3.12
C GLY A 256 12.43 5.79 4.61
N ILE A 257 11.64 6.68 5.23
CA ILE A 257 11.15 6.57 6.61
C ILE A 257 9.69 6.14 6.57
N TYR A 258 9.32 5.16 7.38
CA TYR A 258 7.95 4.68 7.50
C TYR A 258 6.96 5.83 7.78
N ALA A 259 5.98 6.01 6.91
CA ALA A 259 4.96 7.06 6.97
C ALA A 259 3.53 6.51 7.15
N GLY A 260 3.38 5.28 7.66
CA GLY A 260 2.07 4.64 7.84
C GLY A 260 1.64 3.74 6.67
N TYR A 261 2.48 3.57 5.65
CA TYR A 261 2.18 2.77 4.47
C TYR A 261 3.31 1.79 4.21
N ALA A 262 3.05 0.52 4.40
CA ALA A 262 3.94 -0.58 4.04
C ALA A 262 3.22 -1.50 3.05
N PHE A 263 4.00 -2.16 2.19
CA PHE A 263 3.51 -3.01 1.12
C PHE A 263 4.18 -4.37 1.17
N ALA A 264 3.39 -5.40 0.90
CA ALA A 264 3.86 -6.77 0.82
C ALA A 264 3.37 -7.43 -0.47
N ILE A 265 4.23 -8.22 -1.10
CA ILE A 265 3.90 -9.05 -2.25
C ILE A 265 3.00 -10.19 -1.75
N PRO A 266 1.78 -10.39 -2.33
CA PRO A 266 0.86 -11.43 -1.88
C PRO A 266 1.45 -12.83 -1.93
N SER A 267 1.14 -13.66 -0.93
CA SER A 267 1.70 -15.02 -0.83
C SER A 267 1.33 -15.93 -2.01
N ASN A 268 0.16 -15.74 -2.64
CA ASN A 268 -0.24 -16.54 -3.79
C ASN A 268 0.63 -16.21 -5.01
N ILE A 269 0.92 -14.92 -5.25
CA ILE A 269 1.84 -14.47 -6.29
C ILE A 269 3.25 -14.97 -5.99
N ALA A 270 3.72 -14.76 -4.76
CA ALA A 270 5.04 -15.21 -4.35
C ALA A 270 5.23 -16.73 -4.56
N ARG A 271 4.24 -17.55 -4.21
CA ARG A 271 4.28 -18.99 -4.41
C ARG A 271 4.44 -19.37 -5.89
N GLN A 272 3.69 -18.74 -6.78
CA GLN A 272 3.77 -19.01 -8.22
C GLN A 272 5.17 -18.69 -8.75
N VAL A 273 5.70 -17.51 -8.44
CA VAL A 273 7.05 -17.09 -8.85
C VAL A 273 8.12 -18.02 -8.29
N ILE A 274 8.02 -18.37 -7.00
CA ILE A 274 8.95 -19.31 -6.34
C ILE A 274 8.94 -20.67 -7.03
N ASP A 275 7.76 -21.23 -7.33
CA ASP A 275 7.62 -22.51 -8.01
C ASP A 275 8.25 -22.48 -9.40
N ASP A 276 8.09 -21.38 -10.15
CA ASP A 276 8.68 -21.19 -11.46
C ASP A 276 10.21 -21.07 -11.40
N ILE A 277 10.73 -20.35 -10.42
CA ILE A 277 12.18 -20.24 -10.18
C ILE A 277 12.79 -21.60 -9.83
N ILE A 278 12.22 -22.34 -8.86
CA ILE A 278 12.75 -23.63 -8.41
C ILE A 278 12.72 -24.68 -9.53
N GLN A 279 11.71 -24.64 -10.40
CA GLN A 279 11.57 -25.57 -11.53
C GLN A 279 12.42 -25.16 -12.74
N GLY A 280 13.21 -24.11 -12.65
CA GLY A 280 14.03 -23.60 -13.75
C GLY A 280 13.21 -23.10 -14.94
N ARG A 281 11.92 -22.88 -14.75
CA ARG A 281 11.09 -22.16 -15.69
C ARG A 281 11.45 -20.68 -15.54
N ALA A 282 11.68 -19.97 -16.67
CA ALA A 282 11.71 -18.52 -16.60
C ALA A 282 10.41 -18.08 -15.90
N PRO A 283 10.48 -17.13 -14.92
CA PRO A 283 9.26 -16.68 -14.28
C PRO A 283 8.28 -16.27 -15.35
N GLN A 284 7.29 -17.11 -15.58
CA GLN A 284 6.15 -16.73 -16.37
C GLN A 284 5.25 -15.97 -15.40
N VAL A 285 5.61 -14.72 -15.13
CA VAL A 285 4.58 -13.73 -14.91
C VAL A 285 3.66 -13.96 -16.09
N ASN A 286 2.38 -14.17 -15.83
CA ASN A 286 1.38 -14.34 -16.88
C ASN A 286 1.33 -13.05 -17.71
N THR A 287 2.44 -12.77 -18.39
CA THR A 287 2.56 -11.75 -19.42
C THR A 287 1.63 -12.11 -20.59
N GLU A 288 1.12 -13.35 -20.67
CA GLU A 288 0.07 -13.68 -21.63
C GLU A 288 -1.26 -12.98 -21.28
N GLU A 289 -1.62 -12.81 -20.00
CA GLU A 289 -2.74 -11.95 -19.64
C GLU A 289 -2.40 -10.46 -19.76
N MET A 290 -1.13 -10.07 -19.56
CA MET A 290 -0.71 -8.68 -19.79
C MET A 290 -0.32 -8.42 -21.25
N SER A 291 0.21 -9.41 -21.99
CA SER A 291 0.51 -9.27 -23.43
C SER A 291 -0.73 -9.44 -24.31
N SER A 292 -1.86 -9.89 -23.77
CA SER A 292 -3.16 -9.84 -24.44
C SER A 292 -3.82 -8.46 -24.34
N ARG A 293 -3.36 -7.60 -23.41
CA ARG A 293 -3.89 -6.24 -23.33
C ARG A 293 -3.41 -5.41 -24.50
N PRO A 294 -4.32 -4.77 -25.19
CA PRO A 294 -3.93 -3.93 -26.31
C PRO A 294 -3.07 -2.76 -25.84
N TYR A 295 -1.90 -2.59 -26.47
CA TYR A 295 -1.03 -1.45 -26.24
C TYR A 295 -1.68 -0.16 -26.75
N ILE A 296 -1.96 0.77 -25.84
CA ILE A 296 -2.57 2.06 -26.16
C ILE A 296 -1.51 3.18 -26.24
N GLY A 297 -0.50 3.15 -25.36
CA GLY A 297 0.65 4.05 -25.41
C GLY A 297 0.48 5.34 -24.61
N PHE A 298 -0.16 5.28 -23.44
CA PHE A 298 -0.14 6.34 -22.46
C PHE A 298 -0.03 5.79 -21.03
N GLU A 299 0.55 6.59 -20.12
CA GLU A 299 0.55 6.34 -18.69
C GLU A 299 -0.57 7.13 -18.03
N LEU A 300 -1.27 6.51 -17.06
CA LEU A 300 -2.41 7.10 -16.37
C LEU A 300 -2.10 7.29 -14.89
N GLU A 301 -2.59 8.39 -14.32
CA GLU A 301 -2.61 8.63 -12.88
C GLU A 301 -4.05 8.89 -12.42
N GLU A 302 -4.39 8.40 -11.22
CA GLU A 302 -5.71 8.66 -10.62
C GLU A 302 -5.77 10.09 -10.08
N LEU A 303 -6.83 10.82 -10.40
CA LEU A 303 -7.08 12.15 -9.84
C LEU A 303 -7.65 12.02 -8.43
N THR A 304 -6.88 12.45 -7.42
CA THR A 304 -7.40 12.54 -6.05
C THR A 304 -8.28 13.77 -5.87
N SER A 305 -9.19 13.73 -4.89
CA SER A 305 -10.06 14.87 -4.58
C SER A 305 -9.26 16.14 -4.24
N GLU A 306 -8.09 15.99 -3.60
CA GLU A 306 -7.19 17.09 -3.27
C GLU A 306 -6.61 17.74 -4.53
N VAL A 307 -6.17 16.92 -5.52
CA VAL A 307 -5.64 17.41 -6.80
C VAL A 307 -6.73 18.13 -7.60
N ILE A 308 -7.93 17.54 -7.68
CA ILE A 308 -9.08 18.14 -8.36
C ILE A 308 -9.41 19.51 -7.76
N GLN A 309 -9.46 19.60 -6.43
CA GLN A 309 -9.79 20.83 -5.72
C GLN A 309 -8.66 21.87 -5.80
N TYR A 310 -7.40 21.45 -5.66
CA TYR A 310 -6.22 22.34 -5.71
C TYR A 310 -6.07 23.01 -7.08
N TYR A 311 -6.26 22.24 -8.16
CA TYR A 311 -6.15 22.76 -9.54
C TYR A 311 -7.48 23.23 -10.10
N ASN A 312 -8.58 23.18 -9.33
CA ASN A 312 -9.94 23.55 -9.75
C ASN A 312 -10.32 22.88 -11.10
N LEU A 313 -10.07 21.58 -11.19
CA LEU A 313 -10.33 20.82 -12.41
C LEU A 313 -11.84 20.68 -12.64
N PRO A 314 -12.32 20.74 -13.89
CA PRO A 314 -13.73 20.67 -14.23
C PRO A 314 -14.26 19.21 -14.28
N VAL A 315 -13.85 18.39 -13.32
CA VAL A 315 -14.22 16.97 -13.20
C VAL A 315 -14.36 16.61 -11.72
N GLU A 316 -15.16 15.60 -11.40
CA GLU A 316 -15.29 15.06 -10.04
C GLU A 316 -14.37 13.84 -9.82
N HIS A 317 -14.00 13.16 -10.89
CA HIS A 317 -13.07 12.02 -10.93
C HIS A 317 -12.50 11.88 -12.35
N GLY A 318 -11.50 11.03 -12.51
CA GLY A 318 -10.93 10.71 -13.81
C GLY A 318 -9.49 10.20 -13.71
N LEU A 319 -8.98 9.76 -14.85
CA LEU A 319 -7.59 9.32 -15.02
C LEU A 319 -6.88 10.33 -15.91
N ILE A 320 -5.83 10.96 -15.39
CA ILE A 320 -5.05 11.92 -16.17
C ILE A 320 -3.93 11.21 -16.93
N ILE A 321 -3.74 11.57 -18.19
CA ILE A 321 -2.60 11.10 -18.98
C ILE A 321 -1.35 11.84 -18.51
N SER A 322 -0.49 11.16 -17.78
CA SER A 322 0.78 11.69 -17.25
C SER A 322 1.91 11.62 -18.28
N LYS A 323 1.87 10.61 -19.16
CA LYS A 323 2.81 10.44 -20.27
C LYS A 323 2.09 9.91 -21.50
N LEU A 324 2.57 10.28 -22.69
CA LEU A 324 2.10 9.78 -23.99
C LEU A 324 3.30 9.37 -24.82
N ASP A 325 3.28 8.15 -25.34
CA ASP A 325 4.35 7.62 -26.16
C ASP A 325 4.19 8.11 -27.61
N GLU A 326 5.23 8.70 -28.15
CA GLU A 326 5.23 9.23 -29.52
C GLU A 326 5.01 8.09 -30.55
N GLY A 327 4.10 8.29 -31.48
CA GLY A 327 3.73 7.30 -32.51
C GLY A 327 2.86 6.14 -31.99
N SER A 328 2.39 6.16 -30.76
CA SER A 328 1.48 5.18 -30.17
C SER A 328 0.07 5.23 -30.82
N PRO A 329 -0.80 4.23 -30.62
CA PRO A 329 -2.21 4.32 -31.01
C PRO A 329 -2.93 5.53 -30.45
N ALA A 330 -2.67 5.90 -29.18
CA ALA A 330 -3.25 7.09 -28.55
C ALA A 330 -2.74 8.38 -29.16
N ASP A 331 -1.44 8.51 -29.43
CA ASP A 331 -0.85 9.68 -30.09
C ASP A 331 -1.44 9.87 -31.50
N ARG A 332 -1.53 8.80 -32.28
CA ARG A 332 -2.18 8.82 -33.60
C ARG A 332 -3.67 9.18 -33.55
N ALA A 333 -4.37 8.81 -32.47
CA ALA A 333 -5.76 9.18 -32.24
C ALA A 333 -5.94 10.62 -31.79
N GLY A 334 -4.84 11.32 -31.40
CA GLY A 334 -4.84 12.74 -31.04
C GLY A 334 -4.98 13.02 -29.55
N PHE A 335 -4.71 12.03 -28.67
CA PHE A 335 -4.59 12.26 -27.23
C PHE A 335 -3.40 13.17 -26.93
N GLN A 336 -3.42 13.80 -25.77
CA GLN A 336 -2.36 14.68 -25.31
C GLN A 336 -2.08 14.45 -23.83
N LYS A 337 -0.84 14.65 -23.42
CA LYS A 337 -0.48 14.71 -21.99
C LYS A 337 -1.33 15.78 -21.29
N GLY A 338 -1.93 15.44 -20.14
CA GLY A 338 -2.84 16.28 -19.39
C GLY A 338 -4.32 16.11 -19.76
N ASP A 339 -4.64 15.26 -20.72
CA ASP A 339 -6.03 14.83 -20.96
C ASP A 339 -6.54 14.04 -19.75
N ILE A 340 -7.79 14.24 -19.37
CA ILE A 340 -8.43 13.49 -18.28
C ILE A 340 -9.47 12.55 -18.91
N ILE A 341 -9.23 11.25 -18.82
CA ILE A 341 -10.18 10.23 -19.25
C ILE A 341 -11.27 10.13 -18.18
N ILE A 342 -12.50 10.43 -18.54
CA ILE A 342 -13.65 10.38 -17.64
C ILE A 342 -14.54 9.17 -17.86
N ALA A 343 -14.54 8.59 -19.08
CA ALA A 343 -15.23 7.35 -19.37
C ALA A 343 -14.57 6.58 -20.52
N VAL A 344 -14.70 5.25 -20.48
CA VAL A 344 -14.35 4.32 -21.58
C VAL A 344 -15.56 3.42 -21.83
N ASN A 345 -15.96 3.25 -23.10
CA ASN A 345 -17.15 2.46 -23.49
C ASN A 345 -18.39 2.81 -22.66
N SER A 346 -18.60 4.12 -22.40
CA SER A 346 -19.70 4.66 -21.58
C SER A 346 -19.65 4.26 -20.09
N ARG A 347 -18.55 3.70 -19.60
CA ARG A 347 -18.32 3.45 -18.16
C ARG A 347 -17.39 4.51 -17.59
N GLU A 348 -17.75 5.05 -16.43
CA GLU A 348 -16.97 6.06 -15.74
C GLU A 348 -15.63 5.49 -15.26
N MET A 349 -14.56 6.30 -15.39
CA MET A 349 -13.19 5.95 -15.01
C MET A 349 -12.79 6.72 -13.76
N ALA A 350 -12.98 6.13 -12.60
CA ALA A 350 -12.54 6.72 -11.34
C ALA A 350 -11.16 6.19 -10.90
N ARG A 351 -10.83 4.96 -11.29
CA ARG A 351 -9.60 4.25 -10.90
C ARG A 351 -8.96 3.56 -12.10
N ILE A 352 -7.65 3.36 -12.02
CA ILE A 352 -6.90 2.59 -13.02
C ILE A 352 -7.48 1.17 -13.19
N SER A 353 -7.93 0.54 -12.11
CA SER A 353 -8.59 -0.77 -12.15
C SER A 353 -9.86 -0.81 -13.02
N ASP A 354 -10.59 0.31 -13.11
CA ASP A 354 -11.77 0.40 -13.96
C ASP A 354 -11.37 0.40 -15.44
N PHE A 355 -10.29 1.12 -15.76
CA PHE A 355 -9.71 1.18 -17.10
C PHE A 355 -9.15 -0.18 -17.54
N LEU A 356 -8.38 -0.85 -16.67
CA LEU A 356 -7.81 -2.16 -16.97
C LEU A 356 -8.91 -3.21 -17.25
N ARG A 357 -10.02 -3.16 -16.51
CA ARG A 357 -11.17 -4.05 -16.75
C ARG A 357 -11.82 -3.83 -18.12
N GLU A 358 -11.89 -2.59 -18.58
CA GLU A 358 -12.39 -2.28 -19.92
C GLU A 358 -11.42 -2.77 -21.01
N LEU A 359 -10.11 -2.66 -20.77
CA LEU A 359 -9.09 -3.22 -21.65
C LEU A 359 -9.17 -4.76 -21.74
N ASP A 360 -9.32 -5.45 -20.60
CA ASP A 360 -9.41 -6.91 -20.53
C ASP A 360 -10.69 -7.44 -21.24
N SER A 361 -11.73 -6.61 -21.33
CA SER A 361 -12.97 -6.97 -22.03
C SER A 361 -12.98 -6.60 -23.52
N ALA A 362 -11.94 -5.96 -24.01
CA ALA A 362 -11.83 -5.48 -25.40
C ALA A 362 -11.12 -6.50 -26.29
N GLU A 363 -11.71 -7.69 -26.49
CA GLU A 363 -11.25 -8.62 -27.51
C GLU A 363 -11.53 -8.04 -28.92
N ASP A 364 -10.47 -7.65 -29.65
CA ASP A 364 -10.50 -7.18 -31.07
C ASP A 364 -11.53 -6.07 -31.36
N THR A 365 -11.82 -5.18 -30.41
CA THR A 365 -12.83 -4.13 -30.55
C THR A 365 -12.24 -2.73 -30.39
N SER A 366 -12.90 -1.76 -30.98
CA SER A 366 -12.59 -0.34 -30.79
C SER A 366 -13.01 0.13 -29.41
N LEU A 367 -12.11 0.76 -28.67
CA LEU A 367 -12.40 1.45 -27.41
C LEU A 367 -12.81 2.90 -27.66
N GLU A 368 -13.95 3.28 -27.11
CA GLU A 368 -14.46 4.64 -27.15
C GLU A 368 -14.09 5.38 -25.87
N PHE A 369 -13.35 6.47 -25.96
CA PHE A 369 -12.91 7.30 -24.85
C PHE A 369 -13.65 8.62 -24.80
N ILE A 370 -14.12 9.00 -23.63
CA ILE A 370 -14.60 10.36 -23.33
C ILE A 370 -13.55 11.04 -22.46
N VAL A 371 -13.05 12.17 -22.97
CA VAL A 371 -11.89 12.87 -22.41
C VAL A 371 -12.24 14.31 -22.12
N ASN A 372 -11.81 14.81 -20.99
CA ASN A 372 -11.87 16.25 -20.69
C ASN A 372 -10.47 16.84 -20.93
N ARG A 373 -10.38 17.75 -21.90
CA ARG A 373 -9.19 18.56 -22.18
C ARG A 373 -9.49 20.01 -21.85
N GLN A 374 -9.01 20.50 -20.72
CA GLN A 374 -9.17 21.88 -20.27
C GLN A 374 -10.65 22.36 -20.29
N GLY A 375 -11.57 21.52 -19.80
CA GLY A 375 -13.01 21.81 -19.74
C GLY A 375 -13.79 21.48 -21.03
N LYS A 376 -13.12 21.03 -22.09
CA LYS A 376 -13.79 20.57 -23.33
C LYS A 376 -13.91 19.05 -23.32
N ILE A 377 -15.10 18.54 -23.57
CA ILE A 377 -15.34 17.11 -23.71
C ILE A 377 -15.04 16.70 -25.15
N LEU A 378 -14.13 15.76 -25.29
CA LEU A 378 -13.69 15.18 -26.57
C LEU A 378 -13.99 13.69 -26.57
N LYS A 379 -14.19 13.14 -27.76
CA LYS A 379 -14.42 11.72 -27.95
C LYS A 379 -13.35 11.16 -28.88
N TYR A 380 -12.71 10.08 -28.46
CA TYR A 380 -11.71 9.36 -29.25
C TYR A 380 -12.08 7.90 -29.38
N ASN A 381 -11.68 7.29 -30.50
CA ASN A 381 -11.79 5.86 -30.70
C ASN A 381 -10.40 5.32 -31.02
N ILE A 382 -10.00 4.25 -30.32
CA ILE A 382 -8.76 3.51 -30.58
C ILE A 382 -9.14 2.09 -30.94
N ASN A 383 -8.69 1.64 -32.11
CA ASN A 383 -8.77 0.22 -32.49
C ASN A 383 -7.63 -0.53 -31.80
N VAL A 384 -7.96 -1.49 -31.01
CA VAL A 384 -7.05 -2.28 -30.18
C VAL A 384 -6.97 -3.69 -30.71
#